data_2efe2c77dbe94445df6ba169c29552c7
#
_entry.id   2efe2c77dbe94445df6ba169c29552c7
#
_cell.length_a   1.000
_cell.length_b   1.000
_cell.length_c   1.000
_cell.angle_alpha   90.00
_cell.angle_beta   90.00
_cell.angle_gamma   90.00
#
_symmetry.space_group_name_H-M   'P 1'
#
loop_
_entity.id
_entity.type
_entity.pdbx_description
1 polymer ?
#
loop_
_entity_poly.entity_id
_entity_poly.type
_entity_poly.pdbx_seq_one_letter_code
_entity_poly.pdbx_strand_id
1 'polypeptide(L)'
;MTTARRLLIAASLAAASVTQAHAFEPEGKVECLAPADPGGGWDFTCRSVGTVMEDLELVPRSVQTVNMPGASGGVAYAHVVSKREGDDQLLVAASTATTTRLAQGQFQGLDAEMVNWIGALGADYGIIAVADDAPYQSLQDVVDALQNDPQAVTFAGGSSKGGWDHLKVLMMAQEAGISDLPHIKYLSYTGGGEAMTQVVGGHVNAFTGDISEAQGFLESGDLRVLAVLSEERLPGEYSDIPTAREQGIDAIGPNWRGFYMPADVSDDAKQYWMDAMDSLYTSEEWKDVMASNGLMPFHMSAGEFEQFVKEQIDDIETLSKDIGLIQE
;
A
#
# COMPACT_ATOMS: atom_id res chain seq x y z
N MET A 1 6.68 90.60 15.71
CA MET A 1 6.93 89.44 16.65
C MET A 1 5.85 88.38 16.39
N THR A 2 6.22 87.40 15.65
CA THR A 2 5.32 86.41 15.06
C THR A 2 5.33 85.08 15.90
N THR A 3 4.22 84.75 16.47
CA THR A 3 4.04 83.52 17.24
C THR A 3 3.50 82.42 16.30
N ALA A 4 4.34 81.44 15.99
CA ALA A 4 3.98 80.27 15.19
C ALA A 4 3.22 79.27 16.07
N ARG A 5 2.00 78.90 15.65
CA ARG A 5 1.13 77.91 16.27
C ARG A 5 1.47 76.58 15.60
N ARG A 6 2.06 75.65 16.35
CA ARG A 6 2.31 74.25 15.90
C ARG A 6 1.03 73.41 16.09
N LEU A 7 0.44 72.94 14.97
CA LEU A 7 -0.58 71.93 15.02
C LEU A 7 0.13 70.53 15.11
N LEU A 8 -0.19 69.82 16.18
CA LEU A 8 0.13 68.42 16.33
C LEU A 8 -1.00 67.59 15.70
N ILE A 9 -0.71 66.91 14.61
CA ILE A 9 -1.59 65.88 14.02
C ILE A 9 -1.24 64.57 14.70
N ALA A 10 -2.15 64.03 15.53
CA ALA A 10 -2.08 62.70 16.07
C ALA A 10 -2.58 61.71 15.03
N ALA A 11 -1.66 60.96 14.43
CA ALA A 11 -1.99 59.84 13.56
C ALA A 11 -2.30 58.60 14.43
N SER A 12 -3.57 58.24 14.49
CA SER A 12 -4.00 56.97 15.14
C SER A 12 -3.66 55.81 14.20
N LEU A 13 -2.63 55.03 14.50
CA LEU A 13 -2.41 53.73 13.89
C LEU A 13 -3.48 52.78 14.43
N ALA A 14 -4.45 52.46 13.59
CA ALA A 14 -5.30 51.28 13.80
C ALA A 14 -4.46 50.03 13.51
N ALA A 15 -4.02 49.35 14.55
CA ALA A 15 -3.45 47.99 14.42
C ALA A 15 -4.58 47.07 14.01
N ALA A 16 -4.61 46.69 12.72
CA ALA A 16 -5.42 45.59 12.28
C ALA A 16 -4.82 44.30 12.89
N SER A 17 -5.50 43.79 13.90
CA SER A 17 -5.21 42.43 14.39
C SER A 17 -5.56 41.48 13.26
N VAL A 18 -4.55 41.00 12.53
CA VAL A 18 -4.67 39.83 11.67
C VAL A 18 -4.87 38.67 12.65
N THR A 19 -6.09 38.23 12.81
CA THR A 19 -6.36 36.91 13.39
C THR A 19 -5.71 35.91 12.43
N GLN A 20 -4.54 35.38 12.81
CA GLN A 20 -4.02 34.18 12.21
C GLN A 20 -5.09 33.12 12.43
N ALA A 21 -5.71 32.67 11.34
CA ALA A 21 -6.43 31.41 11.37
C ALA A 21 -5.39 30.38 11.85
N HIS A 22 -5.64 29.75 12.99
CA HIS A 22 -4.81 28.67 13.45
C HIS A 22 -4.93 27.56 12.40
N ALA A 23 -3.84 27.27 11.71
CA ALA A 23 -3.71 26.05 10.92
C ALA A 23 -3.97 24.87 11.86
N PHE A 24 -4.61 23.81 11.37
CA PHE A 24 -4.80 22.58 12.14
C PHE A 24 -3.43 22.07 12.63
N GLU A 25 -3.37 21.70 13.87
CA GLU A 25 -2.29 20.90 14.46
C GLU A 25 -2.94 19.75 15.22
N PRO A 26 -2.42 18.49 15.09
CA PRO A 26 -3.03 17.38 15.82
C PRO A 26 -2.97 17.64 17.33
N GLU A 27 -4.12 17.60 17.97
CA GLU A 27 -4.24 17.80 19.41
C GLU A 27 -4.54 16.47 20.12
N GLY A 28 -3.66 16.05 21.04
CA GLY A 28 -3.92 14.89 21.88
C GLY A 28 -3.53 13.58 21.21
N LYS A 29 -4.50 12.70 20.93
CA LYS A 29 -4.25 11.32 20.45
C LYS A 29 -4.53 11.20 18.96
N VAL A 30 -3.51 10.96 18.19
CA VAL A 30 -3.65 10.53 16.78
C VAL A 30 -3.84 9.01 16.72
N GLU A 31 -4.78 8.55 15.93
CA GLU A 31 -5.04 7.14 15.70
C GLU A 31 -4.65 6.73 14.28
N CYS A 32 -3.92 5.63 14.15
CA CYS A 32 -3.74 4.95 12.89
C CYS A 32 -4.51 3.63 12.91
N LEU A 33 -5.57 3.53 12.11
CA LEU A 33 -6.37 2.33 11.96
C LEU A 33 -5.70 1.40 10.95
N ALA A 34 -5.33 0.21 11.39
CA ALA A 34 -4.78 -0.86 10.57
C ALA A 34 -5.86 -1.90 10.26
N PRO A 35 -6.32 -2.04 8.99
CA PRO A 35 -7.31 -3.03 8.59
C PRO A 35 -6.82 -4.49 8.59
N ALA A 36 -5.93 -4.84 9.50
CA ALA A 36 -5.24 -6.13 9.59
C ALA A 36 -5.08 -6.59 11.04
N ASP A 37 -4.80 -7.87 11.22
CA ASP A 37 -4.28 -8.40 12.48
C ASP A 37 -2.90 -7.81 12.79
N PRO A 38 -2.48 -7.77 14.07
CA PRO A 38 -1.13 -7.37 14.44
C PRO A 38 -0.06 -8.18 13.70
N GLY A 39 0.94 -7.49 13.14
CA GLY A 39 2.01 -8.07 12.31
C GLY A 39 1.68 -8.19 10.82
N GLY A 40 0.46 -7.84 10.39
CA GLY A 40 0.13 -7.73 8.97
C GLY A 40 0.67 -6.44 8.33
N GLY A 41 0.68 -6.37 6.99
CA GLY A 41 1.28 -5.24 6.26
C GLY A 41 0.71 -3.87 6.62
N TRP A 42 -0.59 -3.74 6.87
CA TRP A 42 -1.19 -2.47 7.32
C TRP A 42 -0.86 -2.13 8.77
N ASP A 43 -0.69 -3.14 9.65
CA ASP A 43 -0.21 -2.93 11.01
C ASP A 43 1.24 -2.43 11.00
N PHE A 44 2.10 -3.06 10.19
CA PHE A 44 3.46 -2.57 9.93
C PHE A 44 3.45 -1.11 9.45
N THR A 45 2.62 -0.78 8.45
CA THR A 45 2.53 0.58 7.91
C THR A 45 2.15 1.59 8.99
N CYS A 46 1.12 1.31 9.80
CA CYS A 46 0.71 2.19 10.90
C CYS A 46 1.81 2.39 11.95
N ARG A 47 2.48 1.31 12.37
CA ARG A 47 3.51 1.38 13.41
C ARG A 47 4.75 2.10 12.94
N SER A 48 5.24 1.79 11.74
CA SER A 48 6.43 2.42 11.18
C SER A 48 6.21 3.92 10.95
N VAL A 49 5.09 4.28 10.32
CA VAL A 49 4.74 5.70 10.10
C VAL A 49 4.55 6.43 11.42
N GLY A 50 3.84 5.82 12.38
CA GLY A 50 3.65 6.41 13.70
C GLY A 50 4.96 6.70 14.43
N THR A 51 5.92 5.76 14.38
CA THR A 51 7.25 5.95 14.98
C THR A 51 8.00 7.10 14.32
N VAL A 52 8.06 7.11 12.97
CA VAL A 52 8.77 8.18 12.25
C VAL A 52 8.11 9.55 12.46
N MET A 53 6.77 9.61 12.50
CA MET A 53 6.07 10.87 12.83
C MET A 53 6.41 11.40 14.21
N GLU A 54 6.62 10.52 15.21
CA GLU A 54 7.08 10.90 16.55
C GLU A 54 8.52 11.43 16.51
N ASP A 55 9.41 10.71 15.83
CA ASP A 55 10.83 11.08 15.72
C ASP A 55 11.03 12.43 15.00
N LEU A 56 10.17 12.72 14.02
CA LEU A 56 10.16 13.99 13.28
C LEU A 56 9.34 15.11 13.97
N GLU A 57 8.81 14.86 15.17
CA GLU A 57 7.95 15.81 15.91
C GLU A 57 6.72 16.29 15.09
N LEU A 58 6.25 15.47 14.13
CA LEU A 58 5.03 15.75 13.33
C LEU A 58 3.74 15.49 14.11
N VAL A 59 3.82 14.88 15.28
CA VAL A 59 2.69 14.63 16.17
C VAL A 59 3.08 14.95 17.61
N PRO A 60 2.16 15.51 18.42
CA PRO A 60 2.50 15.94 19.79
C PRO A 60 2.68 14.77 20.75
N ARG A 61 2.23 13.59 20.38
CA ARG A 61 2.29 12.34 21.16
C ARG A 61 2.34 11.14 20.21
N SER A 62 2.58 9.95 20.80
CA SER A 62 2.58 8.72 20.03
C SER A 62 1.29 8.46 19.26
N VAL A 63 1.45 8.01 18.02
CA VAL A 63 0.35 7.54 17.18
C VAL A 63 -0.13 6.18 17.70
N GLN A 64 -1.41 6.08 18.03
CA GLN A 64 -1.97 4.81 18.47
C GLN A 64 -2.38 3.95 17.28
N THR A 65 -1.70 2.84 17.04
CA THR A 65 -2.16 1.82 16.10
C THR A 65 -3.33 1.04 16.69
N VAL A 66 -4.44 0.99 15.94
CA VAL A 66 -5.65 0.21 16.28
C VAL A 66 -5.89 -0.80 15.16
N ASN A 67 -5.90 -2.09 15.50
CA ASN A 67 -6.16 -3.15 14.54
C ASN A 67 -7.66 -3.42 14.39
N MET A 68 -8.16 -3.45 13.15
CA MET A 68 -9.55 -3.79 12.82
C MET A 68 -9.59 -4.72 11.61
N PRO A 69 -9.25 -6.00 11.79
CA PRO A 69 -9.27 -6.97 10.71
C PRO A 69 -10.70 -7.32 10.28
N GLY A 70 -10.82 -7.91 9.10
CA GLY A 70 -12.06 -8.49 8.60
C GLY A 70 -12.41 -8.06 7.18
N ALA A 71 -12.97 -8.99 6.42
CA ALA A 71 -13.38 -8.81 5.02
C ALA A 71 -12.31 -8.15 4.14
N SER A 72 -11.03 -8.53 4.32
CA SER A 72 -9.90 -7.96 3.59
C SER A 72 -9.84 -6.42 3.66
N GLY A 73 -10.14 -5.84 4.85
CA GLY A 73 -10.17 -4.40 5.10
C GLY A 73 -11.58 -3.77 5.02
N GLY A 74 -12.58 -4.48 4.52
CA GLY A 74 -13.94 -3.94 4.34
C GLY A 74 -14.63 -3.57 5.65
N VAL A 75 -14.34 -4.28 6.76
CA VAL A 75 -14.89 -3.94 8.09
C VAL A 75 -14.38 -2.57 8.54
N ALA A 76 -13.08 -2.32 8.41
CA ALA A 76 -12.47 -1.04 8.75
C ALA A 76 -12.98 0.08 7.83
N TYR A 77 -13.04 -0.18 6.52
CA TYR A 77 -13.53 0.80 5.55
C TYR A 77 -14.97 1.23 5.86
N ALA A 78 -15.87 0.26 6.06
CA ALA A 78 -17.26 0.54 6.43
C ALA A 78 -17.38 1.27 7.79
N HIS A 79 -16.51 0.94 8.76
CA HIS A 79 -16.46 1.63 10.04
C HIS A 79 -16.06 3.11 9.86
N VAL A 80 -15.04 3.38 9.04
CA VAL A 80 -14.56 4.74 8.78
C VAL A 80 -15.66 5.56 8.13
N VAL A 81 -16.24 5.08 7.03
CA VAL A 81 -17.30 5.78 6.29
C VAL A 81 -18.54 6.04 7.15
N SER A 82 -18.93 5.08 8.01
CA SER A 82 -20.22 5.18 8.74
C SER A 82 -20.13 5.74 10.16
N LYS A 83 -18.93 5.82 10.76
CA LYS A 83 -18.75 6.12 12.19
C LYS A 83 -17.66 7.13 12.52
N ARG A 84 -16.78 7.42 11.57
CA ARG A 84 -15.62 8.28 11.81
C ARG A 84 -15.59 9.52 10.90
N GLU A 85 -16.74 9.87 10.30
CA GLU A 85 -16.89 11.08 9.47
C GLU A 85 -16.43 12.32 10.23
N GLY A 86 -15.61 13.15 9.58
CA GLY A 86 -15.06 14.38 10.16
C GLY A 86 -14.00 14.19 11.27
N ASP A 87 -13.44 12.98 11.41
CA ASP A 87 -12.38 12.74 12.39
C ASP A 87 -11.02 13.17 11.84
N ASP A 88 -10.64 14.40 12.15
CA ASP A 88 -9.40 15.05 11.69
C ASP A 88 -8.11 14.37 12.21
N GLN A 89 -8.20 13.46 13.18
CA GLN A 89 -7.05 12.82 13.83
C GLN A 89 -6.94 11.32 13.52
N LEU A 90 -7.71 10.83 12.53
CA LEU A 90 -7.69 9.44 12.10
C LEU A 90 -6.97 9.30 10.76
N LEU A 91 -5.91 8.51 10.76
CA LEU A 91 -5.25 7.98 9.56
C LEU A 91 -5.64 6.51 9.39
N VAL A 92 -5.84 6.05 8.17
CA VAL A 92 -6.17 4.65 7.90
C VAL A 92 -5.19 4.09 6.88
N ALA A 93 -4.48 3.03 7.26
CA ALA A 93 -3.53 2.39 6.36
C ALA A 93 -4.25 1.70 5.19
N ALA A 94 -3.72 1.88 4.01
CA ALA A 94 -4.22 1.32 2.76
C ALA A 94 -3.10 0.80 1.86
N SER A 95 -3.46 0.01 0.87
CA SER A 95 -2.54 -0.52 -0.13
C SER A 95 -3.30 -0.91 -1.40
N THR A 96 -2.62 -1.42 -2.41
CA THR A 96 -3.24 -2.01 -3.60
C THR A 96 -4.30 -3.08 -3.25
N ALA A 97 -4.17 -3.76 -2.11
CA ALA A 97 -5.20 -4.69 -1.65
C ALA A 97 -6.54 -3.98 -1.35
N THR A 98 -6.51 -2.73 -0.86
CA THR A 98 -7.73 -1.93 -0.63
C THR A 98 -8.42 -1.58 -1.94
N THR A 99 -7.67 -1.03 -2.92
CA THR A 99 -8.21 -0.68 -4.25
C THR A 99 -8.69 -1.88 -5.03
N THR A 100 -8.02 -3.04 -4.89
CA THR A 100 -8.48 -4.32 -5.46
C THR A 100 -9.88 -4.69 -4.97
N ARG A 101 -10.18 -4.52 -3.67
CA ARG A 101 -11.49 -4.86 -3.12
C ARG A 101 -12.57 -3.86 -3.51
N LEU A 102 -12.23 -2.59 -3.60
CA LEU A 102 -13.12 -1.55 -4.14
C LEU A 102 -13.46 -1.84 -5.60
N ALA A 103 -12.46 -2.08 -6.46
CA ALA A 103 -12.62 -2.41 -7.87
C ALA A 103 -13.52 -3.64 -8.11
N GLN A 104 -13.47 -4.61 -7.23
CA GLN A 104 -14.28 -5.82 -7.29
C GLN A 104 -15.65 -5.69 -6.64
N GLY A 105 -16.02 -4.50 -6.13
CA GLY A 105 -17.30 -4.25 -5.45
C GLY A 105 -17.47 -5.04 -4.15
N GLN A 106 -16.36 -5.52 -3.54
CA GLN A 106 -16.42 -6.38 -2.35
C GLN A 106 -16.69 -5.60 -1.05
N PHE A 107 -16.61 -4.30 -1.07
CA PHE A 107 -17.00 -3.42 0.05
C PHE A 107 -18.46 -2.95 -0.07
N GLN A 108 -19.33 -3.73 -0.66
CA GLN A 108 -20.78 -3.63 -0.76
C GLN A 108 -21.37 -2.21 -0.64
N GLY A 109 -21.35 -1.46 -1.76
CA GLY A 109 -21.94 -0.12 -1.84
C GLY A 109 -21.05 0.99 -1.28
N LEU A 110 -19.79 0.69 -1.02
CA LEU A 110 -18.74 1.66 -0.69
C LEU A 110 -17.82 1.84 -1.89
N ASP A 111 -17.39 3.06 -2.13
CA ASP A 111 -16.48 3.43 -3.21
C ASP A 111 -15.31 4.30 -2.72
N ALA A 112 -14.37 4.59 -3.61
CA ALA A 112 -13.16 5.34 -3.28
C ALA A 112 -13.41 6.83 -2.97
N GLU A 113 -14.55 7.37 -3.39
CA GLU A 113 -14.90 8.79 -3.22
C GLU A 113 -15.46 9.07 -1.82
N MET A 114 -15.76 8.00 -1.04
CA MET A 114 -16.29 8.12 0.33
C MET A 114 -15.21 8.40 1.38
N VAL A 115 -13.96 8.58 0.98
CA VAL A 115 -12.82 8.88 1.85
C VAL A 115 -11.88 9.86 1.16
N ASN A 116 -10.91 10.42 1.91
CA ASN A 116 -9.89 11.30 1.37
C ASN A 116 -8.55 10.56 1.27
N TRP A 117 -8.07 10.28 0.09
CA TRP A 117 -6.74 9.69 -0.14
C TRP A 117 -5.66 10.76 0.03
N ILE A 118 -4.68 10.52 0.93
CA ILE A 118 -3.74 11.57 1.35
C ILE A 118 -2.30 11.36 0.92
N GLY A 119 -1.92 10.17 0.51
CA GLY A 119 -0.58 9.93 -0.02
C GLY A 119 -0.12 8.49 0.10
N ALA A 120 0.93 8.17 -0.65
CA ALA A 120 1.65 6.91 -0.59
C ALA A 120 3.12 7.15 -0.19
N LEU A 121 3.69 6.18 0.54
CA LEU A 121 4.99 6.31 1.20
C LEU A 121 6.01 5.24 0.80
N GLY A 122 5.66 4.40 -0.15
CA GLY A 122 6.51 3.32 -0.62
C GLY A 122 5.68 2.24 -1.27
N ALA A 123 6.34 1.31 -1.95
CA ALA A 123 5.69 0.11 -2.47
C ALA A 123 6.52 -1.13 -2.11
N ASP A 124 5.82 -2.16 -1.76
CA ASP A 124 6.34 -3.51 -1.73
C ASP A 124 6.08 -4.16 -3.08
N TYR A 125 6.98 -4.98 -3.58
CA TYR A 125 6.80 -5.58 -4.90
C TYR A 125 6.51 -7.07 -4.80
N GLY A 126 5.59 -7.51 -5.66
CA GLY A 126 5.24 -8.90 -5.79
C GLY A 126 6.41 -9.75 -6.22
N ILE A 127 6.42 -11.00 -5.75
CA ILE A 127 7.38 -12.01 -6.15
C ILE A 127 6.68 -13.29 -6.58
N ILE A 128 7.40 -14.05 -7.42
CA ILE A 128 7.13 -15.48 -7.64
C ILE A 128 8.34 -16.22 -7.07
N ALA A 129 8.10 -17.04 -6.04
CA ALA A 129 9.15 -17.80 -5.37
C ALA A 129 8.77 -19.29 -5.25
N VAL A 130 9.77 -20.12 -5.12
CA VAL A 130 9.64 -21.58 -4.97
C VAL A 130 10.53 -22.07 -3.83
N ALA A 131 10.31 -23.30 -3.34
CA ALA A 131 11.27 -23.95 -2.45
C ALA A 131 12.63 -24.05 -3.15
N ASP A 132 13.75 -23.96 -2.40
CA ASP A 132 15.08 -23.97 -3.00
C ASP A 132 15.38 -25.27 -3.78
N ASP A 133 14.83 -26.39 -3.35
CA ASP A 133 14.96 -27.70 -4.01
C ASP A 133 13.92 -27.96 -5.12
N ALA A 134 13.05 -26.99 -5.40
CA ALA A 134 12.04 -27.12 -6.46
C ALA A 134 12.67 -27.24 -7.85
N PRO A 135 12.00 -27.92 -8.80
CA PRO A 135 12.53 -28.11 -10.16
C PRO A 135 12.61 -26.84 -11.01
N TYR A 136 11.89 -25.79 -10.61
CA TYR A 136 11.83 -24.51 -11.32
C TYR A 136 13.05 -23.64 -10.99
N GLN A 137 13.83 -23.27 -12.00
CA GLN A 137 15.04 -22.46 -11.83
C GLN A 137 14.86 -21.00 -12.30
N SER A 138 13.82 -20.73 -13.09
CA SER A 138 13.47 -19.43 -13.66
C SER A 138 11.96 -19.24 -13.68
N LEU A 139 11.49 -18.00 -13.88
CA LEU A 139 10.07 -17.73 -14.12
C LEU A 139 9.59 -18.42 -15.40
N GLN A 140 10.46 -18.53 -16.41
CA GLN A 140 10.13 -19.19 -17.67
C GLN A 140 9.79 -20.67 -17.46
N ASP A 141 10.45 -21.39 -16.55
CA ASP A 141 10.11 -22.80 -16.25
C ASP A 141 8.68 -22.93 -15.70
N VAL A 142 8.25 -21.96 -14.87
CA VAL A 142 6.87 -21.90 -14.36
C VAL A 142 5.89 -21.60 -15.49
N VAL A 143 6.21 -20.66 -16.36
CA VAL A 143 5.39 -20.30 -17.53
C VAL A 143 5.26 -21.47 -18.49
N ASP A 144 6.35 -22.16 -18.82
CA ASP A 144 6.34 -23.33 -19.70
C ASP A 144 5.46 -24.45 -19.11
N ALA A 145 5.51 -24.67 -17.81
CA ALA A 145 4.65 -25.63 -17.14
C ALA A 145 3.17 -25.25 -17.27
N LEU A 146 2.81 -23.95 -17.03
CA LEU A 146 1.44 -23.45 -17.15
C LEU A 146 0.93 -23.44 -18.60
N GLN A 147 1.78 -23.17 -19.59
CA GLN A 147 1.42 -23.26 -21.01
C GLN A 147 1.06 -24.69 -21.43
N ASN A 148 1.75 -25.69 -20.87
CA ASN A 148 1.46 -27.08 -21.11
C ASN A 148 0.19 -27.58 -20.40
N ASP A 149 0.00 -27.14 -19.13
CA ASP A 149 -1.17 -27.44 -18.31
C ASP A 149 -1.37 -26.28 -17.29
N PRO A 150 -2.43 -25.48 -17.42
CA PRO A 150 -2.72 -24.39 -16.47
C PRO A 150 -2.83 -24.84 -15.01
N GLN A 151 -3.03 -26.15 -14.77
CA GLN A 151 -3.10 -26.71 -13.43
C GLN A 151 -1.77 -27.32 -12.94
N ALA A 152 -0.69 -27.26 -13.73
CA ALA A 152 0.60 -27.86 -13.38
C ALA A 152 1.25 -27.22 -12.17
N VAL A 153 1.06 -25.90 -11.96
CA VAL A 153 1.62 -25.16 -10.85
C VAL A 153 0.50 -24.66 -9.93
N THR A 154 0.61 -25.02 -8.65
CA THR A 154 -0.27 -24.49 -7.61
C THR A 154 0.45 -23.36 -6.88
N PHE A 155 -0.14 -22.18 -6.90
CA PHE A 155 0.36 -21.01 -6.19
C PHE A 155 -0.27 -20.89 -4.80
N ALA A 156 0.48 -20.34 -3.85
CA ALA A 156 0.03 -19.99 -2.50
C ALA A 156 0.29 -18.52 -2.24
N GLY A 157 -0.64 -17.83 -1.56
CA GLY A 157 -0.47 -16.44 -1.13
C GLY A 157 -1.29 -16.11 0.10
N GLY A 158 -1.02 -14.96 0.70
CA GLY A 158 -1.67 -14.48 1.92
C GLY A 158 -3.03 -13.82 1.71
N SER A 159 -3.38 -13.46 0.47
CA SER A 159 -4.67 -12.85 0.17
C SER A 159 -5.70 -13.91 -0.28
N SER A 160 -7.01 -13.62 -0.10
CA SER A 160 -8.06 -14.50 -0.58
C SER A 160 -8.08 -14.57 -2.11
N LYS A 161 -8.72 -15.61 -2.67
CA LYS A 161 -8.89 -15.75 -4.12
C LYS A 161 -9.53 -14.48 -4.70
N GLY A 162 -8.94 -13.97 -5.79
CA GLY A 162 -9.27 -12.66 -6.38
C GLY A 162 -8.58 -11.48 -5.69
N GLY A 163 -7.86 -11.70 -4.59
CA GLY A 163 -7.04 -10.67 -3.94
C GLY A 163 -5.74 -10.40 -4.69
N TRP A 164 -4.97 -9.41 -4.20
CA TRP A 164 -3.83 -8.91 -4.92
C TRP A 164 -2.77 -9.99 -5.23
N ASP A 165 -2.49 -10.92 -4.31
CA ASP A 165 -1.55 -12.00 -4.59
C ASP A 165 -2.02 -12.91 -5.72
N HIS A 166 -3.33 -13.22 -5.75
CA HIS A 166 -3.89 -14.01 -6.85
C HIS A 166 -3.85 -13.24 -8.17
N LEU A 167 -4.17 -11.93 -8.16
CA LEU A 167 -4.10 -11.09 -9.36
C LEU A 167 -2.69 -11.03 -9.95
N LYS A 168 -1.66 -10.92 -9.11
CA LYS A 168 -0.25 -10.95 -9.56
C LYS A 168 0.07 -12.18 -10.42
N VAL A 169 -0.42 -13.35 -10.01
CA VAL A 169 -0.24 -14.60 -10.81
C VAL A 169 -1.00 -14.51 -12.12
N LEU A 170 -2.24 -14.03 -12.09
CA LEU A 170 -3.07 -13.97 -13.31
C LEU A 170 -2.54 -12.93 -14.30
N MET A 171 -2.06 -11.78 -13.82
CA MET A 171 -1.37 -10.77 -14.63
C MET A 171 -0.11 -11.36 -15.28
N MET A 172 0.75 -12.01 -14.50
CA MET A 172 1.96 -12.67 -14.99
C MET A 172 1.63 -13.71 -16.06
N ALA A 173 0.61 -14.54 -15.84
CA ALA A 173 0.19 -15.56 -16.76
C ALA A 173 -0.42 -14.97 -18.05
N GLN A 174 -1.20 -13.89 -17.95
CA GLN A 174 -1.78 -13.17 -19.08
C GLN A 174 -0.68 -12.55 -19.96
N GLU A 175 0.30 -11.87 -19.36
CA GLU A 175 1.45 -11.29 -20.05
C GLU A 175 2.35 -12.37 -20.70
N ALA A 176 2.38 -13.57 -20.12
CA ALA A 176 3.03 -14.74 -20.71
C ALA A 176 2.22 -15.42 -21.84
N GLY A 177 1.05 -14.87 -22.18
CA GLY A 177 0.19 -15.39 -23.26
C GLY A 177 -0.63 -16.64 -22.88
N ILE A 178 -0.80 -16.93 -21.60
CA ILE A 178 -1.65 -18.01 -21.12
C ILE A 178 -3.11 -17.54 -21.16
N SER A 179 -3.95 -18.22 -21.93
CA SER A 179 -5.36 -17.83 -22.10
C SER A 179 -6.32 -18.48 -21.11
N ASP A 180 -5.95 -19.61 -20.52
CA ASP A 180 -6.81 -20.37 -19.60
C ASP A 180 -6.55 -19.98 -18.14
N LEU A 181 -6.70 -18.69 -17.82
CA LEU A 181 -6.44 -18.10 -16.50
C LEU A 181 -7.32 -18.68 -15.38
N PRO A 182 -8.64 -18.95 -15.61
CA PRO A 182 -9.51 -19.45 -14.54
C PRO A 182 -9.10 -20.80 -13.96
N HIS A 183 -8.34 -21.61 -14.70
CA HIS A 183 -7.89 -22.94 -14.27
C HIS A 183 -6.53 -22.93 -13.55
N ILE A 184 -5.83 -21.79 -13.47
CA ILE A 184 -4.62 -21.65 -12.66
C ILE A 184 -4.99 -21.84 -11.18
N LYS A 185 -4.28 -22.76 -10.53
CA LYS A 185 -4.55 -23.11 -9.13
C LYS A 185 -3.94 -22.09 -8.17
N TYR A 186 -4.77 -21.53 -7.32
CA TYR A 186 -4.36 -20.64 -6.25
C TYR A 186 -5.00 -21.08 -4.92
N LEU A 187 -4.17 -21.20 -3.88
CA LEU A 187 -4.58 -21.50 -2.50
C LEU A 187 -4.29 -20.28 -1.63
N SER A 188 -5.32 -19.79 -0.95
CA SER A 188 -5.18 -18.67 0.00
C SER A 188 -4.92 -19.19 1.41
N TYR A 189 -4.02 -18.50 2.10
CA TYR A 189 -3.68 -18.70 3.50
C TYR A 189 -3.95 -17.41 4.30
N THR A 190 -3.77 -17.44 5.61
CA THR A 190 -4.04 -16.27 6.47
C THR A 190 -2.96 -15.18 6.38
N GLY A 191 -1.83 -15.46 5.70
CA GLY A 191 -0.72 -14.55 5.46
C GLY A 191 0.39 -15.21 4.68
N GLY A 192 1.35 -14.40 4.21
CA GLY A 192 2.47 -14.87 3.39
C GLY A 192 3.35 -15.90 4.12
N GLY A 193 3.58 -15.74 5.41
CA GLY A 193 4.39 -16.69 6.20
C GLY A 193 3.82 -18.10 6.24
N GLU A 194 2.49 -18.23 6.38
CA GLU A 194 1.82 -19.55 6.30
C GLU A 194 1.93 -20.13 4.88
N ALA A 195 1.68 -19.32 3.86
CA ALA A 195 1.77 -19.73 2.46
C ALA A 195 3.20 -20.23 2.12
N MET A 196 4.23 -19.46 2.52
CA MET A 196 5.64 -19.85 2.31
C MET A 196 6.01 -21.16 3.03
N THR A 197 5.50 -21.36 4.24
CA THR A 197 5.70 -22.62 4.99
C THR A 197 5.15 -23.82 4.20
N GLN A 198 4.02 -23.68 3.49
CA GLN A 198 3.46 -24.73 2.66
C GLN A 198 4.29 -24.96 1.38
N VAL A 199 4.89 -23.90 0.83
CA VAL A 199 5.80 -24.03 -0.33
C VAL A 199 7.08 -24.77 0.06
N VAL A 200 7.73 -24.34 1.15
CA VAL A 200 8.94 -25.02 1.69
C VAL A 200 8.66 -26.47 2.08
N GLY A 201 7.46 -26.74 2.62
CA GLY A 201 7.01 -28.09 2.92
C GLY A 201 6.65 -28.95 1.71
N GLY A 202 6.73 -28.43 0.48
CA GLY A 202 6.41 -29.17 -0.76
C GLY A 202 4.92 -29.47 -0.95
N HIS A 203 4.02 -28.81 -0.19
CA HIS A 203 2.57 -29.01 -0.31
C HIS A 203 1.95 -28.20 -1.45
N VAL A 204 2.60 -27.12 -1.86
CA VAL A 204 2.29 -26.26 -3.00
C VAL A 204 3.58 -25.92 -3.75
N ASN A 205 3.46 -25.53 -5.03
CA ASN A 205 4.63 -25.41 -5.91
C ASN A 205 5.32 -24.04 -5.80
N ALA A 206 4.55 -22.96 -5.69
CA ALA A 206 5.09 -21.61 -5.75
C ALA A 206 4.36 -20.67 -4.76
N PHE A 207 5.10 -19.70 -4.26
CA PHE A 207 4.60 -18.58 -3.48
C PHE A 207 4.40 -17.37 -4.38
N THR A 208 3.33 -16.63 -4.12
CA THR A 208 3.08 -15.29 -4.62
C THR A 208 2.65 -14.40 -3.46
N GLY A 209 3.36 -13.36 -3.22
CA GLY A 209 3.18 -12.39 -2.15
C GLY A 209 4.12 -11.24 -2.38
N ASP A 210 4.49 -10.51 -1.35
CA ASP A 210 5.41 -9.39 -1.44
C ASP A 210 6.82 -9.77 -0.94
N ILE A 211 7.86 -9.10 -1.44
CA ILE A 211 9.26 -9.45 -1.13
C ILE A 211 9.57 -9.29 0.36
N SER A 212 8.99 -8.26 1.02
CA SER A 212 9.20 -8.01 2.46
C SER A 212 8.76 -9.18 3.34
N GLU A 213 7.75 -9.95 2.92
CA GLU A 213 7.26 -11.12 3.65
C GLU A 213 8.24 -12.30 3.56
N ALA A 214 9.06 -12.35 2.51
CA ALA A 214 9.94 -13.49 2.22
C ALA A 214 11.33 -13.39 2.87
N GLN A 215 11.70 -12.26 3.45
CA GLN A 215 13.07 -12.00 3.92
C GLN A 215 13.65 -13.14 4.78
N GLY A 216 12.94 -13.57 5.83
CA GLY A 216 13.44 -14.63 6.71
C GLY A 216 13.66 -15.99 6.02
N PHE A 217 12.84 -16.31 5.01
CA PHE A 217 12.97 -17.55 4.22
C PHE A 217 14.10 -17.46 3.18
N LEU A 218 14.40 -16.24 2.70
CA LEU A 218 15.54 -15.99 1.82
C LEU A 218 16.86 -16.06 2.58
N GLU A 219 16.91 -15.45 3.79
CA GLU A 219 18.07 -15.51 4.67
C GLU A 219 18.40 -16.95 5.13
N SER A 220 17.37 -17.79 5.36
CA SER A 220 17.57 -19.20 5.70
C SER A 220 17.96 -20.08 4.50
N GLY A 221 17.75 -19.58 3.26
CA GLY A 221 17.97 -20.32 2.03
C GLY A 221 16.92 -21.39 1.72
N ASP A 222 15.74 -21.29 2.36
CA ASP A 222 14.64 -22.26 2.16
C ASP A 222 13.82 -21.94 0.89
N LEU A 223 13.82 -20.66 0.46
CA LEU A 223 13.13 -20.17 -0.73
C LEU A 223 14.10 -19.55 -1.73
N ARG A 224 13.76 -19.71 -3.00
CA ARG A 224 14.37 -19.02 -4.13
C ARG A 224 13.32 -18.17 -4.85
N VAL A 225 13.60 -16.86 -4.99
CA VAL A 225 12.78 -15.97 -5.81
C VAL A 225 13.15 -16.14 -7.29
N LEU A 226 12.19 -16.50 -8.10
CA LEU A 226 12.35 -16.66 -9.56
C LEU A 226 12.24 -15.32 -10.29
N ALA A 227 11.40 -14.42 -9.80
CA ALA A 227 11.23 -13.10 -10.35
C ALA A 227 10.62 -12.14 -9.32
N VAL A 228 11.01 -10.86 -9.39
CA VAL A 228 10.29 -9.76 -8.79
C VAL A 228 9.43 -9.07 -9.86
N LEU A 229 8.21 -8.67 -9.47
CA LEU A 229 7.24 -8.03 -10.36
C LEU A 229 7.40 -6.50 -10.27
N SER A 230 8.58 -5.99 -10.63
CA SER A 230 8.94 -4.57 -10.65
C SER A 230 9.47 -4.16 -12.01
N GLU A 231 9.51 -2.85 -12.28
CA GLU A 231 10.06 -2.31 -13.53
C GLU A 231 11.55 -2.57 -13.65
N GLU A 232 12.27 -2.38 -12.55
CA GLU A 232 13.71 -2.57 -12.41
C GLU A 232 13.98 -3.49 -11.22
N ARG A 233 15.21 -4.04 -11.14
CA ARG A 233 15.63 -4.85 -9.99
C ARG A 233 15.57 -4.04 -8.70
N LEU A 234 15.19 -4.71 -7.62
CA LEU A 234 15.18 -4.11 -6.30
C LEU A 234 16.63 -3.81 -5.84
N PRO A 235 16.85 -2.76 -5.04
CA PRO A 235 18.18 -2.44 -4.53
C PRO A 235 18.62 -3.36 -3.38
N GLY A 236 19.87 -3.15 -2.93
CA GLY A 236 20.40 -3.80 -1.74
C GLY A 236 20.55 -5.31 -1.91
N GLU A 237 20.13 -6.05 -0.92
CA GLU A 237 20.23 -7.53 -0.88
C GLU A 237 19.41 -8.25 -1.95
N TYR A 238 18.43 -7.58 -2.54
CA TYR A 238 17.56 -8.14 -3.58
C TYR A 238 18.05 -7.86 -5.01
N SER A 239 19.19 -7.16 -5.18
CA SER A 239 19.69 -6.71 -6.50
C SER A 239 20.05 -7.84 -7.47
N ASP A 240 20.31 -9.02 -6.95
CA ASP A 240 20.61 -10.20 -7.78
C ASP A 240 19.34 -10.90 -8.31
N ILE A 241 18.16 -10.58 -7.77
CA ILE A 241 16.90 -11.19 -8.19
C ILE A 241 16.45 -10.55 -9.52
N PRO A 242 16.23 -11.36 -10.57
CA PRO A 242 15.78 -10.82 -11.85
C PRO A 242 14.32 -10.34 -11.78
N THR A 243 13.97 -9.35 -12.62
CA THR A 243 12.57 -8.96 -12.80
C THR A 243 11.86 -9.94 -13.76
N ALA A 244 10.53 -9.95 -13.73
CA ALA A 244 9.74 -10.65 -14.74
C ALA A 244 9.98 -10.06 -16.14
N ARG A 245 10.17 -8.73 -16.26
CA ARG A 245 10.51 -8.04 -17.52
C ARG A 245 11.82 -8.50 -18.12
N GLU A 246 12.86 -8.72 -17.32
CA GLU A 246 14.14 -9.27 -17.80
C GLU A 246 13.98 -10.67 -18.38
N GLN A 247 12.93 -11.39 -17.99
CA GLN A 247 12.58 -12.72 -18.48
C GLN A 247 11.49 -12.70 -19.58
N GLY A 248 11.17 -11.48 -20.12
CA GLY A 248 10.26 -11.30 -21.25
C GLY A 248 8.78 -11.22 -20.88
N ILE A 249 8.44 -11.08 -19.60
CA ILE A 249 7.07 -11.01 -19.10
C ILE A 249 6.84 -9.65 -18.48
N ASP A 250 6.01 -8.81 -19.11
CA ASP A 250 5.78 -7.42 -18.66
C ASP A 250 4.77 -7.32 -17.51
N ALA A 251 4.99 -8.08 -16.46
CA ALA A 251 4.14 -8.09 -15.27
C ALA A 251 4.76 -7.22 -14.16
N ILE A 252 4.00 -6.20 -13.74
CA ILE A 252 4.38 -5.29 -12.65
C ILE A 252 3.30 -5.34 -11.57
N GLY A 253 3.70 -5.66 -10.35
CA GLY A 253 2.77 -5.90 -9.25
C GLY A 253 3.15 -5.14 -7.97
N PRO A 254 3.12 -3.80 -7.97
CA PRO A 254 3.39 -3.02 -6.76
C PRO A 254 2.23 -3.14 -5.78
N ASN A 255 2.56 -3.35 -4.52
CA ASN A 255 1.65 -3.21 -3.40
C ASN A 255 2.04 -1.96 -2.63
N TRP A 256 1.56 -0.80 -3.08
CA TRP A 256 1.88 0.47 -2.44
C TRP A 256 1.37 0.52 -0.99
N ARG A 257 2.05 1.30 -0.17
CA ARG A 257 1.69 1.61 1.21
C ARG A 257 1.32 3.07 1.30
N GLY A 258 0.11 3.35 1.74
CA GLY A 258 -0.41 4.71 1.81
C GLY A 258 -1.55 4.83 2.81
N PHE A 259 -2.22 5.99 2.77
CA PHE A 259 -3.25 6.33 3.74
C PHE A 259 -4.45 7.01 3.12
N TYR A 260 -5.58 6.82 3.77
CA TYR A 260 -6.75 7.67 3.59
C TYR A 260 -7.26 8.18 4.94
N MET A 261 -8.09 9.21 4.88
CA MET A 261 -8.80 9.82 6.01
C MET A 261 -10.32 9.69 5.80
N PRO A 262 -11.14 9.81 6.87
CA PRO A 262 -12.58 9.91 6.73
C PRO A 262 -13.01 11.04 5.78
N ALA A 263 -14.25 10.96 5.28
CA ALA A 263 -14.89 12.09 4.63
C ALA A 263 -15.14 13.24 5.65
N ASP A 264 -15.42 14.43 5.11
CA ASP A 264 -15.81 15.63 5.87
C ASP A 264 -14.79 16.08 6.94
N VAL A 265 -13.52 15.64 6.83
CA VAL A 265 -12.42 16.24 7.60
C VAL A 265 -12.21 17.69 7.15
N SER A 266 -11.67 18.53 8.05
CA SER A 266 -11.37 19.92 7.70
C SER A 266 -10.28 20.00 6.62
N ASP A 267 -10.37 21.00 5.74
CA ASP A 267 -9.35 21.24 4.71
C ASP A 267 -7.96 21.47 5.34
N ASP A 268 -7.91 22.13 6.48
CA ASP A 268 -6.66 22.36 7.21
C ASP A 268 -6.06 21.06 7.74
N ALA A 269 -6.86 20.12 8.24
CA ALA A 269 -6.39 18.82 8.69
C ALA A 269 -5.91 17.97 7.50
N LYS A 270 -6.69 17.96 6.41
CA LYS A 270 -6.28 17.25 5.19
C LYS A 270 -4.93 17.76 4.69
N GLN A 271 -4.75 19.07 4.59
CA GLN A 271 -3.49 19.68 4.16
C GLN A 271 -2.34 19.34 5.11
N TYR A 272 -2.57 19.42 6.42
CA TYR A 272 -1.57 19.06 7.42
C TYR A 272 -1.04 17.64 7.24
N TRP A 273 -1.95 16.67 7.10
CA TRP A 273 -1.55 15.27 6.93
C TRP A 273 -0.87 14.99 5.59
N MET A 274 -1.24 15.70 4.53
CA MET A 274 -0.53 15.65 3.25
C MET A 274 0.90 16.15 3.38
N ASP A 275 1.10 17.32 3.99
CA ASP A 275 2.42 17.91 4.24
C ASP A 275 3.27 17.03 5.18
N ALA A 276 2.63 16.39 6.16
CA ALA A 276 3.28 15.43 7.05
C ALA A 276 3.76 14.18 6.31
N MET A 277 2.95 13.63 5.36
CA MET A 277 3.36 12.50 4.52
C MET A 277 4.55 12.87 3.62
N ASP A 278 4.54 14.06 3.01
CA ASP A 278 5.66 14.54 2.18
C ASP A 278 6.94 14.72 3.01
N SER A 279 6.81 15.29 4.21
CA SER A 279 7.93 15.48 5.15
C SER A 279 8.51 14.13 5.60
N LEU A 280 7.63 13.18 5.94
CA LEU A 280 8.01 11.84 6.34
C LEU A 280 8.73 11.11 5.21
N TYR A 281 8.18 11.12 4.00
CA TYR A 281 8.77 10.41 2.86
C TYR A 281 10.19 10.89 2.53
N THR A 282 10.46 12.19 2.67
CA THR A 282 11.77 12.78 2.38
C THR A 282 12.80 12.59 3.48
N SER A 283 12.39 12.15 4.68
CA SER A 283 13.27 11.97 5.84
C SER A 283 14.24 10.80 5.69
N GLU A 284 15.36 10.87 6.38
CA GLU A 284 16.32 9.75 6.43
C GLU A 284 15.75 8.58 7.24
N GLU A 285 14.98 8.87 8.30
CA GLU A 285 14.31 7.88 9.15
C GLU A 285 13.40 6.97 8.31
N TRP A 286 12.62 7.56 7.39
CA TRP A 286 11.75 6.77 6.51
C TRP A 286 12.52 6.00 5.44
N LYS A 287 13.59 6.57 4.91
CA LYS A 287 14.48 5.87 3.98
C LYS A 287 15.11 4.64 4.62
N ASP A 288 15.50 4.74 5.90
CA ASP A 288 16.01 3.61 6.67
C ASP A 288 14.91 2.54 6.90
N VAL A 289 13.68 2.95 7.16
CA VAL A 289 12.53 2.02 7.25
C VAL A 289 12.32 1.30 5.92
N MET A 290 12.29 2.04 4.80
CA MET A 290 12.14 1.43 3.46
C MET A 290 13.24 0.43 3.18
N ALA A 291 14.50 0.83 3.37
CA ALA A 291 15.66 -0.02 3.09
C ALA A 291 15.67 -1.29 3.94
N SER A 292 15.31 -1.17 5.23
CA SER A 292 15.29 -2.31 6.17
C SER A 292 14.14 -3.29 5.94
N ASN A 293 13.11 -2.89 5.18
CA ASN A 293 11.90 -3.70 4.97
C ASN A 293 11.62 -3.99 3.48
N GLY A 294 12.61 -3.78 2.60
CA GLY A 294 12.47 -4.07 1.17
C GLY A 294 11.47 -3.19 0.43
N LEU A 295 11.07 -2.06 1.02
CA LEU A 295 10.16 -1.13 0.35
C LEU A 295 10.91 -0.30 -0.68
N MET A 296 10.29 -0.15 -1.83
CA MET A 296 10.80 0.69 -2.93
C MET A 296 10.22 2.10 -2.85
N PRO A 297 10.96 3.10 -3.36
CA PRO A 297 10.41 4.42 -3.52
C PRO A 297 9.13 4.41 -4.34
N PHE A 298 8.05 4.88 -3.73
CA PHE A 298 6.76 5.10 -4.37
C PHE A 298 6.07 6.20 -3.59
N HIS A 299 6.09 7.40 -4.13
CA HIS A 299 5.50 8.57 -3.49
C HIS A 299 4.66 9.35 -4.49
N MET A 300 3.49 9.72 -4.04
CA MET A 300 2.59 10.61 -4.75
C MET A 300 1.99 11.57 -3.74
N SER A 301 1.98 12.85 -4.08
CA SER A 301 1.23 13.86 -3.33
C SER A 301 -0.27 13.60 -3.40
N ALA A 302 -1.05 14.17 -2.52
CA ALA A 302 -2.46 13.82 -2.38
C ALA A 302 -3.29 13.91 -3.67
N GLY A 303 -3.16 14.97 -4.45
CA GLY A 303 -3.95 15.13 -5.69
C GLY A 303 -3.57 14.09 -6.76
N GLU A 304 -2.30 13.80 -6.89
CA GLU A 304 -1.79 12.76 -7.78
C GLU A 304 -2.18 11.38 -7.28
N PHE A 305 -2.12 11.16 -5.96
CA PHE A 305 -2.46 9.88 -5.36
C PHE A 305 -3.96 9.56 -5.47
N GLU A 306 -4.84 10.55 -5.27
CA GLU A 306 -6.28 10.36 -5.47
C GLU A 306 -6.60 9.98 -6.91
N GLN A 307 -5.96 10.64 -7.89
CA GLN A 307 -6.13 10.31 -9.30
C GLN A 307 -5.60 8.91 -9.61
N PHE A 308 -4.40 8.58 -9.12
CA PHE A 308 -3.81 7.25 -9.27
C PHE A 308 -4.71 6.15 -8.69
N VAL A 309 -5.29 6.34 -7.52
CA VAL A 309 -6.23 5.38 -6.90
C VAL A 309 -7.44 5.13 -7.80
N LYS A 310 -8.02 6.18 -8.39
CA LYS A 310 -9.16 6.05 -9.32
C LYS A 310 -8.79 5.26 -10.57
N GLU A 311 -7.68 5.63 -11.21
CA GLU A 311 -7.17 4.93 -12.40
C GLU A 311 -6.85 3.47 -12.09
N GLN A 312 -6.20 3.18 -10.96
CA GLN A 312 -5.90 1.82 -10.54
C GLN A 312 -7.16 0.98 -10.29
N ILE A 313 -8.21 1.57 -9.72
CA ILE A 313 -9.49 0.88 -9.51
C ILE A 313 -10.11 0.50 -10.85
N ASP A 314 -10.14 1.41 -11.83
CA ASP A 314 -10.67 1.16 -13.17
C ASP A 314 -9.88 0.07 -13.90
N ASP A 315 -8.54 0.09 -13.79
CA ASP A 315 -7.66 -0.91 -14.39
C ASP A 315 -7.87 -2.30 -13.76
N ILE A 316 -7.93 -2.36 -12.42
CA ILE A 316 -8.16 -3.63 -11.70
C ILE A 316 -9.57 -4.16 -11.96
N GLU A 317 -10.58 -3.31 -12.06
CA GLU A 317 -11.94 -3.70 -12.43
C GLU A 317 -11.96 -4.34 -13.81
N THR A 318 -11.35 -3.66 -14.81
CA THR A 318 -11.22 -4.16 -16.18
C THR A 318 -10.50 -5.51 -16.20
N LEU A 319 -9.34 -5.60 -15.57
CA LEU A 319 -8.59 -6.86 -15.45
C LEU A 319 -9.45 -7.95 -14.79
N SER A 320 -10.14 -7.64 -13.70
CA SER A 320 -10.96 -8.62 -12.96
C SER A 320 -12.12 -9.15 -13.79
N LYS A 321 -12.69 -8.34 -14.69
CA LYS A 321 -13.70 -8.75 -15.69
C LYS A 321 -13.07 -9.65 -16.76
N ASP A 322 -11.95 -9.23 -17.34
CA ASP A 322 -11.27 -9.94 -18.43
C ASP A 322 -10.86 -11.37 -18.01
N ILE A 323 -10.43 -11.55 -16.77
CA ILE A 323 -10.04 -12.85 -16.21
C ILE A 323 -11.19 -13.60 -15.52
N GLY A 324 -12.42 -13.07 -15.58
CA GLY A 324 -13.63 -13.73 -15.08
C GLY A 324 -13.77 -13.81 -13.56
N LEU A 325 -13.13 -12.92 -12.82
CA LEU A 325 -13.28 -12.84 -11.35
C LEU A 325 -14.56 -12.11 -10.93
N ILE A 326 -15.00 -11.15 -11.73
CA ILE A 326 -16.28 -10.44 -11.54
C ILE A 326 -17.08 -10.46 -12.84
N GLN A 327 -18.39 -10.32 -12.73
CA GLN A 327 -19.29 -10.26 -13.89
C GLN A 327 -19.45 -8.81 -14.37
N GLU A 328 -19.81 -8.64 -15.65
CA GLU A 328 -20.13 -7.33 -16.25
C GLU A 328 -21.30 -6.64 -15.52
#